data_f1cf426f9acc69821730bb9d0aaf5c90
#
_entry.id   f1cf426f9acc69821730bb9d0aaf5c90
#
_cell.length_a   1.000
_cell.length_b   1.000
_cell.length_c   1.000
_cell.angle_alpha   90.00
_cell.angle_beta   90.00
_cell.angle_gamma   90.00
#
_symmetry.space_group_name_H-M   'P 1'
#
loop_
_entity.id
_entity.type
_entity.pdbx_description
1 polymer ?
#
loop_
_entity_poly.entity_id
_entity_poly.type
_entity_poly.pdbx_seq_one_letter_code
_entity_poly.pdbx_strand_id
1 'polypeptide(L)'
;KTRYYMGSFHNSKGIEFIKADPDDDLSEFVRLLGQTEKRQGISLRNEEYFKKIRHAFGDRAVIYYARMHLDRYVEYLEGLIAKKQNIPENTRKLDEAKALIEEKGNTVNLAASLVIMPDPQAKLKIAEYLYAGSDLSVLSTLCASVGLIYAGVCDSIDAGCDYFNLGGVDGSFEDHLSKFKIKFVPHIFEYVGEFDMPVDKVMYLGFEKLLPMAKKAIKKIKK
;
A
#
# COMPACT_ATOMS: atom_id res chain seq x y z
N LYS A 1 -6.20 -1.07 -17.81
CA LYS A 1 -4.93 -1.59 -17.27
C LYS A 1 -5.11 -2.14 -15.85
N THR A 2 -5.71 -1.38 -14.90
CA THR A 2 -6.01 -1.83 -13.53
C THR A 2 -6.87 -3.10 -13.50
N ARG A 3 -7.98 -3.14 -14.25
CA ARG A 3 -8.84 -4.33 -14.38
C ARG A 3 -8.07 -5.56 -14.91
N TYR A 4 -7.14 -5.37 -15.82
CA TYR A 4 -6.27 -6.43 -16.30
C TYR A 4 -5.38 -7.00 -15.18
N TYR A 5 -4.78 -6.14 -14.36
CA TYR A 5 -3.99 -6.61 -13.23
C TYR A 5 -4.84 -7.37 -12.21
N MET A 6 -6.02 -6.87 -11.86
CA MET A 6 -6.96 -7.56 -10.96
C MET A 6 -7.26 -8.99 -11.47
N GLY A 7 -7.62 -9.15 -12.74
CA GLY A 7 -7.87 -10.47 -13.34
C GLY A 7 -6.63 -11.34 -13.44
N SER A 8 -5.43 -10.76 -13.60
CA SER A 8 -4.19 -11.51 -13.77
C SER A 8 -3.64 -12.11 -12.47
N PHE A 9 -4.06 -11.63 -11.30
CA PHE A 9 -3.64 -12.18 -10.01
C PHE A 9 -4.26 -13.55 -9.72
N HIS A 10 -5.43 -13.86 -10.28
CA HIS A 10 -6.06 -15.18 -10.13
C HIS A 10 -5.36 -16.28 -10.95
N ASN A 11 -4.48 -15.92 -11.89
CA ASN A 11 -3.84 -16.87 -12.77
C ASN A 11 -2.36 -17.07 -12.40
N SER A 12 -2.08 -18.11 -11.65
CA SER A 12 -0.81 -18.89 -11.57
C SER A 12 0.55 -18.16 -11.59
N LYS A 13 0.62 -16.83 -11.41
CA LYS A 13 1.90 -16.10 -11.37
C LYS A 13 2.65 -16.23 -10.04
N GLY A 14 2.15 -17.06 -9.13
CA GLY A 14 2.74 -17.25 -7.83
C GLY A 14 2.46 -16.16 -6.80
N ILE A 15 1.69 -15.10 -7.13
CA ILE A 15 1.33 -14.07 -6.17
C ILE A 15 0.03 -14.42 -5.44
N GLU A 16 0.04 -14.24 -4.13
CA GLU A 16 -1.08 -14.47 -3.24
C GLU A 16 -1.30 -13.25 -2.35
N PHE A 17 -2.56 -12.91 -2.07
CA PHE A 17 -2.92 -11.84 -1.13
C PHE A 17 -3.43 -12.48 0.15
N ILE A 18 -2.65 -12.34 1.22
CA ILE A 18 -2.93 -12.95 2.50
C ILE A 18 -3.17 -11.90 3.57
N LYS A 19 -3.98 -12.25 4.56
CA LYS A 19 -4.07 -11.50 5.82
C LYS A 19 -2.95 -11.95 6.74
N ALA A 20 -2.29 -11.00 7.40
CA ALA A 20 -1.39 -11.30 8.49
C ALA A 20 -2.18 -11.89 9.66
N ASP A 21 -1.54 -12.79 10.39
CA ASP A 21 -2.09 -13.22 11.69
C ASP A 21 -2.12 -12.01 12.64
N PRO A 22 -3.19 -11.82 13.43
CA PRO A 22 -3.27 -10.77 14.44
C PRO A 22 -2.07 -10.74 15.41
N ASP A 23 -1.46 -11.88 15.67
CA ASP A 23 -0.32 -12.02 16.57
C ASP A 23 1.04 -11.91 15.89
N ASP A 24 1.08 -11.83 14.55
CA ASP A 24 2.32 -11.62 13.80
C ASP A 24 3.01 -10.33 14.25
N ASP A 25 4.34 -10.35 14.27
CA ASP A 25 5.11 -9.13 14.45
C ASP A 25 4.91 -8.16 13.26
N LEU A 26 5.18 -6.88 13.48
CA LEU A 26 4.98 -5.85 12.47
C LEU A 26 6.24 -5.51 11.69
N SER A 27 7.34 -6.22 11.92
CA SER A 27 8.65 -5.91 11.35
C SER A 27 8.62 -5.86 9.82
N GLU A 28 7.99 -6.85 9.20
CA GLU A 28 7.87 -6.94 7.75
C GLU A 28 6.96 -5.85 7.17
N PHE A 29 5.84 -5.55 7.85
CA PHE A 29 4.96 -4.45 7.48
C PHE A 29 5.70 -3.12 7.51
N VAL A 30 6.42 -2.83 8.61
CA VAL A 30 7.21 -1.61 8.78
C VAL A 30 8.36 -1.55 7.77
N ARG A 31 9.01 -2.67 7.47
CA ARG A 31 10.04 -2.75 6.42
C ARG A 31 9.51 -2.28 5.07
N LEU A 32 8.35 -2.77 4.65
CA LEU A 32 7.73 -2.41 3.37
C LEU A 32 7.27 -0.95 3.34
N LEU A 33 6.74 -0.42 4.46
CA LEU A 33 6.45 1.00 4.60
C LEU A 33 7.72 1.84 4.47
N GLY A 34 8.81 1.45 5.11
CA GLY A 34 10.12 2.13 5.05
C GLY A 34 10.70 2.21 3.63
N GLN A 35 10.46 1.23 2.78
CA GLN A 35 10.83 1.33 1.35
C GLN A 35 10.05 2.44 0.64
N THR A 36 8.78 2.61 0.98
CA THR A 36 7.95 3.69 0.42
C THR A 36 8.36 5.06 0.97
N GLU A 37 8.67 5.16 2.26
CA GLU A 37 9.20 6.39 2.88
C GLU A 37 10.46 6.89 2.15
N LYS A 38 11.45 6.01 2.00
CA LYS A 38 12.71 6.32 1.31
C LYS A 38 12.47 6.80 -0.11
N ARG A 39 11.62 6.10 -0.86
CA ARG A 39 11.32 6.41 -2.26
C ARG A 39 10.59 7.74 -2.44
N GLN A 40 9.66 8.07 -1.53
CA GLN A 40 8.82 9.27 -1.63
C GLN A 40 9.36 10.45 -0.84
N GLY A 41 10.40 10.25 -0.01
CA GLY A 41 10.95 11.30 0.85
C GLY A 41 9.95 11.81 1.89
N ILE A 42 9.07 10.93 2.36
CA ILE A 42 8.09 11.19 3.43
C ILE A 42 8.52 10.48 4.71
N SER A 43 7.90 10.84 5.83
CA SER A 43 8.05 10.09 7.09
C SER A 43 6.69 9.52 7.48
N LEU A 44 6.62 8.22 7.62
CA LEU A 44 5.45 7.50 8.11
C LEU A 44 5.59 7.27 9.64
N ARG A 45 4.72 6.45 10.17
CA ARG A 45 4.71 6.13 11.60
C ARG A 45 5.63 4.95 11.90
N ASN A 46 6.09 4.86 13.14
CA ASN A 46 6.92 3.76 13.62
C ASN A 46 6.10 2.52 14.01
N GLU A 47 6.77 1.42 14.28
CA GLU A 47 6.15 0.16 14.66
C GLU A 47 5.25 0.27 15.90
N GLU A 48 5.68 1.05 16.92
CA GLU A 48 4.91 1.25 18.15
C GLU A 48 3.54 1.89 17.88
N TYR A 49 3.47 2.81 16.93
CA TYR A 49 2.20 3.40 16.48
C TYR A 49 1.26 2.34 15.88
N PHE A 50 1.79 1.44 15.07
CA PHE A 50 0.98 0.37 14.48
C PHE A 50 0.57 -0.69 15.50
N LYS A 51 1.39 -0.97 16.50
CA LYS A 51 0.98 -1.79 17.66
C LYS A 51 -0.19 -1.17 18.41
N LYS A 52 -0.18 0.16 18.61
CA LYS A 52 -1.31 0.89 19.22
C LYS A 52 -2.58 0.82 18.36
N ILE A 53 -2.46 0.92 17.03
CA ILE A 53 -3.61 0.73 16.12
C ILE A 53 -4.17 -0.68 16.28
N ARG A 54 -3.34 -1.72 16.21
CA ARG A 54 -3.79 -3.11 16.38
C ARG A 54 -4.48 -3.29 17.74
N HIS A 55 -3.91 -2.77 18.80
CA HIS A 55 -4.52 -2.85 20.12
C HIS A 55 -5.88 -2.15 20.18
N ALA A 56 -6.01 -0.96 19.58
CA ALA A 56 -7.23 -0.17 19.61
C ALA A 56 -8.37 -0.74 18.76
N PHE A 57 -8.05 -1.34 17.61
CA PHE A 57 -9.04 -1.83 16.65
C PHE A 57 -9.21 -3.36 16.69
N GLY A 58 -8.29 -4.09 17.33
CA GLY A 58 -8.33 -5.56 17.39
C GLY A 58 -8.38 -6.17 15.99
N ASP A 59 -9.25 -7.15 15.79
CA ASP A 59 -9.42 -7.88 14.52
C ASP A 59 -9.87 -6.99 13.34
N ARG A 60 -10.30 -5.77 13.64
CA ARG A 60 -10.65 -4.78 12.59
C ARG A 60 -9.43 -4.12 11.95
N ALA A 61 -8.26 -4.18 12.57
CA ALA A 61 -7.00 -3.70 11.98
C ALA A 61 -6.35 -4.80 11.15
N VAL A 62 -6.78 -4.94 9.90
CA VAL A 62 -6.35 -6.02 9.01
C VAL A 62 -5.13 -5.59 8.20
N ILE A 63 -4.04 -6.34 8.34
CA ILE A 63 -2.84 -6.17 7.51
C ILE A 63 -2.88 -7.21 6.39
N TYR A 64 -2.70 -6.76 5.16
CA TYR A 64 -2.59 -7.61 3.99
C TYR A 64 -1.17 -7.60 3.47
N TYR A 65 -0.69 -8.76 3.00
CA TYR A 65 0.55 -8.90 2.26
C TYR A 65 0.28 -9.42 0.85
N ALA A 66 0.97 -8.86 -0.12
CA ALA A 66 1.13 -9.44 -1.44
C ALA A 66 2.36 -10.34 -1.41
N ARG A 67 2.14 -11.63 -1.14
CA ARG A 67 3.17 -12.67 -1.04
C ARG A 67 3.42 -13.30 -2.39
N MET A 68 4.68 -13.37 -2.79
CA MET A 68 5.12 -14.07 -3.98
C MET A 68 5.71 -15.42 -3.59
N HIS A 69 5.23 -16.48 -4.22
CA HIS A 69 5.82 -17.81 -4.23
C HIS A 69 6.73 -17.92 -5.46
N LEU A 70 8.03 -17.82 -5.23
CA LEU A 70 9.01 -17.68 -6.31
C LEU A 70 9.14 -18.97 -7.14
N ASP A 71 8.99 -20.15 -6.56
CA ASP A 71 8.92 -21.43 -7.26
C ASP A 71 7.79 -21.45 -8.30
N ARG A 72 6.58 -21.08 -7.91
CA ARG A 72 5.43 -20.98 -8.81
C ARG A 72 5.63 -19.92 -9.89
N TYR A 73 6.32 -18.83 -9.55
CA TYR A 73 6.64 -17.79 -10.53
C TYR A 73 7.67 -18.26 -11.54
N VAL A 74 8.67 -19.02 -11.11
CA VAL A 74 9.66 -19.69 -11.99
C VAL A 74 8.94 -20.62 -12.95
N GLU A 75 8.09 -21.53 -12.47
CA GLU A 75 7.29 -22.44 -13.32
C GLU A 75 6.45 -21.66 -14.35
N TYR A 76 5.80 -20.58 -13.92
CA TYR A 76 5.02 -19.73 -14.82
C TYR A 76 5.88 -19.12 -15.95
N LEU A 77 7.07 -18.59 -15.60
CA LEU A 77 7.98 -17.99 -16.59
C LEU A 77 8.56 -19.03 -17.55
N GLU A 78 8.94 -20.20 -17.05
CA GLU A 78 9.41 -21.32 -17.88
C GLU A 78 8.31 -21.77 -18.87
N GLY A 79 7.06 -21.83 -18.41
CA GLY A 79 5.90 -22.10 -19.28
C GLY A 79 5.69 -21.05 -20.39
N LEU A 80 5.95 -19.76 -20.11
CA LEU A 80 5.89 -18.70 -21.12
C LEU A 80 7.02 -18.82 -22.14
N ILE A 81 8.24 -19.13 -21.69
CA ILE A 81 9.42 -19.32 -22.54
C ILE A 81 9.22 -20.53 -23.46
N ALA A 82 8.70 -21.65 -22.93
CA ALA A 82 8.37 -22.83 -23.71
C ALA A 82 7.34 -22.55 -24.83
N LYS A 83 6.39 -21.65 -24.55
CA LYS A 83 5.40 -21.15 -25.52
C LYS A 83 5.95 -20.06 -26.46
N LYS A 84 7.25 -19.78 -26.41
CA LYS A 84 7.95 -18.74 -27.21
C LYS A 84 7.35 -17.32 -27.00
N GLN A 85 6.83 -17.02 -25.81
CA GLN A 85 6.28 -15.72 -25.49
C GLN A 85 7.35 -14.83 -24.87
N ASN A 86 7.67 -13.71 -25.52
CA ASN A 86 8.60 -12.67 -25.07
C ASN A 86 9.85 -13.22 -24.34
N ILE A 87 10.57 -14.13 -25.02
CA ILE A 87 11.68 -14.90 -24.46
C ILE A 87 12.70 -14.02 -23.72
N PRO A 88 13.23 -12.92 -24.33
CA PRO A 88 14.30 -12.15 -23.67
C PRO A 88 13.87 -11.56 -22.31
N GLU A 89 12.65 -11.02 -22.24
CA GLU A 89 12.15 -10.44 -21.00
C GLU A 89 11.83 -11.51 -19.94
N ASN A 90 11.22 -12.62 -20.38
CA ASN A 90 10.88 -13.70 -19.46
C ASN A 90 12.11 -14.43 -18.94
N THR A 91 13.18 -14.58 -19.75
CA THR A 91 14.46 -15.13 -19.28
C THR A 91 15.09 -14.22 -18.23
N ARG A 92 15.14 -12.91 -18.46
CA ARG A 92 15.65 -11.94 -17.47
C ARG A 92 14.87 -12.02 -16.14
N LYS A 93 13.53 -12.11 -16.21
CA LYS A 93 12.68 -12.26 -15.01
C LYS A 93 12.90 -13.60 -14.31
N LEU A 94 13.15 -14.65 -15.05
CA LEU A 94 13.46 -15.98 -14.53
C LEU A 94 14.79 -15.96 -13.76
N ASP A 95 15.81 -15.33 -14.31
CA ASP A 95 17.11 -15.20 -13.65
C ASP A 95 16.97 -14.34 -12.35
N GLU A 96 16.21 -13.24 -12.42
CA GLU A 96 15.89 -12.42 -11.23
C GLU A 96 15.16 -13.25 -10.16
N ALA A 97 14.19 -14.07 -10.55
CA ALA A 97 13.43 -14.91 -9.60
C ALA A 97 14.33 -15.99 -8.97
N LYS A 98 15.20 -16.64 -9.73
CA LYS A 98 16.16 -17.63 -9.23
C LYS A 98 17.16 -17.01 -8.25
N ALA A 99 17.71 -15.85 -8.57
CA ALA A 99 18.60 -15.11 -7.67
C ALA A 99 17.90 -14.73 -6.35
N LEU A 100 16.61 -14.34 -6.40
CA LEU A 100 15.83 -14.05 -5.21
C LEU A 100 15.59 -15.28 -4.35
N ILE A 101 15.40 -16.45 -4.93
CA ILE A 101 15.27 -17.71 -4.18
C ILE A 101 16.56 -17.99 -3.39
N GLU A 102 17.71 -17.79 -4.00
CA GLU A 102 19.02 -17.99 -3.35
C GLU A 102 19.25 -16.99 -2.22
N GLU A 103 18.83 -15.72 -2.39
CA GLU A 103 19.04 -14.65 -1.41
C GLU A 103 18.01 -14.67 -0.26
N LYS A 104 16.73 -14.90 -0.56
CA LYS A 104 15.60 -14.66 0.37
C LYS A 104 14.73 -15.90 0.64
N GLY A 105 15.04 -17.02 0.00
CA GLY A 105 14.19 -18.20 0.06
C GLY A 105 13.01 -18.13 -0.89
N ASN A 106 12.09 -19.09 -0.76
CA ASN A 106 11.04 -19.33 -1.76
C ASN A 106 9.86 -18.35 -1.70
N THR A 107 9.76 -17.53 -0.66
CA THR A 107 8.65 -16.57 -0.50
C THR A 107 9.16 -15.18 -0.15
N VAL A 108 8.59 -14.16 -0.81
CA VAL A 108 8.89 -12.75 -0.52
C VAL A 108 7.60 -11.93 -0.49
N ASN A 109 7.50 -10.98 0.43
CA ASN A 109 6.39 -10.03 0.44
C ASN A 109 6.77 -8.79 -0.38
N LEU A 110 6.02 -8.53 -1.43
CA LEU A 110 6.24 -7.43 -2.38
C LEU A 110 5.62 -6.11 -1.93
N ALA A 111 4.52 -6.20 -1.22
CA ALA A 111 3.78 -5.04 -0.72
C ALA A 111 2.94 -5.43 0.49
N ALA A 112 2.59 -4.43 1.29
CA ALA A 112 1.67 -4.58 2.40
C ALA A 112 0.70 -3.39 2.48
N SER A 113 -0.46 -3.61 3.08
CA SER A 113 -1.41 -2.55 3.41
C SER A 113 -2.10 -2.82 4.74
N LEU A 114 -2.49 -1.74 5.41
CA LEU A 114 -3.34 -1.77 6.59
C LEU A 114 -4.70 -1.20 6.24
N VAL A 115 -5.74 -1.99 6.48
CA VAL A 115 -7.14 -1.61 6.32
C VAL A 115 -7.81 -1.68 7.68
N ILE A 116 -8.54 -0.63 8.05
CA ILE A 116 -9.40 -0.65 9.23
C ILE A 116 -10.81 -0.99 8.80
N MET A 117 -11.30 -2.15 9.23
CA MET A 117 -12.67 -2.57 8.99
C MET A 117 -13.62 -1.82 9.93
N PRO A 118 -14.85 -1.50 9.49
CA PRO A 118 -15.82 -0.80 10.30
C PRO A 118 -16.29 -1.64 11.50
N ASP A 119 -16.89 -0.98 12.48
CA ASP A 119 -17.65 -1.66 13.50
C ASP A 119 -18.84 -2.39 12.83
N PRO A 120 -19.06 -3.68 13.10
CA PRO A 120 -20.18 -4.42 12.54
C PRO A 120 -21.56 -3.82 12.85
N GLN A 121 -21.67 -3.06 13.95
CA GLN A 121 -22.89 -2.39 14.38
C GLN A 121 -23.05 -0.96 13.83
N ALA A 122 -22.04 -0.45 13.10
CA ALA A 122 -22.13 0.87 12.49
C ALA A 122 -23.28 0.95 11.48
N LYS A 123 -24.02 2.06 11.51
CA LYS A 123 -25.10 2.33 10.53
C LYS A 123 -24.57 2.50 9.11
N LEU A 124 -23.41 3.10 8.99
CA LEU A 124 -22.67 3.28 7.74
C LEU A 124 -21.33 2.57 7.90
N LYS A 125 -21.10 1.56 7.09
CA LYS A 125 -19.91 0.71 7.17
C LYS A 125 -18.90 1.14 6.12
N ILE A 126 -17.82 1.77 6.58
CA ILE A 126 -16.73 2.23 5.72
C ILE A 126 -15.45 1.52 6.13
N ALA A 127 -14.85 0.78 5.21
CA ALA A 127 -13.50 0.25 5.39
C ALA A 127 -12.47 1.30 4.96
N GLU A 128 -11.44 1.52 5.77
CA GLU A 128 -10.45 2.57 5.58
C GLU A 128 -9.10 1.98 5.14
N TYR A 129 -8.67 2.23 3.91
CA TYR A 129 -7.33 1.90 3.41
C TYR A 129 -6.32 2.93 3.94
N LEU A 130 -5.71 2.61 5.08
CA LEU A 130 -5.03 3.61 5.91
C LEU A 130 -3.54 3.78 5.56
N TYR A 131 -2.81 2.68 5.42
CA TYR A 131 -1.39 2.67 5.10
C TYR A 131 -1.07 1.61 4.06
N ALA A 132 -0.08 1.90 3.21
CA ALA A 132 0.46 0.92 2.28
C ALA A 132 1.94 1.17 1.99
N GLY A 133 2.67 0.09 1.82
CA GLY A 133 4.07 0.11 1.43
C GLY A 133 4.38 -0.96 0.40
N SER A 134 5.39 -0.72 -0.42
CA SER A 134 5.82 -1.68 -1.45
C SER A 134 7.31 -1.59 -1.72
N ASP A 135 7.91 -2.73 -1.92
CA ASP A 135 9.28 -2.87 -2.37
C ASP A 135 9.31 -2.95 -3.90
N LEU A 136 9.65 -1.85 -4.55
CA LEU A 136 9.74 -1.80 -6.01
C LEU A 136 11.11 -2.25 -6.54
N SER A 137 12.07 -2.56 -5.67
CA SER A 137 13.33 -3.17 -6.08
C SER A 137 13.18 -4.62 -6.49
N VAL A 138 12.06 -5.25 -6.09
CA VAL A 138 11.76 -6.67 -6.32
C VAL A 138 10.51 -6.79 -7.18
N LEU A 139 10.62 -7.43 -8.35
CA LEU A 139 9.49 -7.77 -9.23
C LEU A 139 8.46 -6.63 -9.43
N SER A 140 8.93 -5.39 -9.57
CA SER A 140 8.11 -4.17 -9.61
C SER A 140 7.02 -4.17 -10.69
N THR A 141 7.20 -4.94 -11.76
CA THR A 141 6.25 -5.04 -12.88
C THR A 141 4.94 -5.75 -12.52
N LEU A 142 4.88 -6.43 -11.39
CA LEU A 142 3.71 -7.20 -10.95
C LEU A 142 2.58 -6.34 -10.39
N CYS A 143 2.85 -5.06 -10.09
CA CYS A 143 1.84 -4.12 -9.58
C CYS A 143 1.12 -4.64 -8.31
N ALA A 144 1.85 -5.23 -7.38
CA ALA A 144 1.33 -5.88 -6.17
C ALA A 144 0.37 -4.98 -5.35
N SER A 145 0.62 -3.66 -5.29
CA SER A 145 -0.25 -2.69 -4.59
C SER A 145 -1.67 -2.62 -5.17
N VAL A 146 -1.85 -2.90 -6.48
CA VAL A 146 -3.19 -2.96 -7.09
C VAL A 146 -3.98 -4.16 -6.55
N GLY A 147 -3.30 -5.29 -6.39
CA GLY A 147 -3.93 -6.51 -5.85
C GLY A 147 -4.29 -6.37 -4.37
N LEU A 148 -3.50 -5.65 -3.56
CA LEU A 148 -3.82 -5.37 -2.17
C LEU A 148 -5.12 -4.55 -2.02
N ILE A 149 -5.29 -3.51 -2.85
CA ILE A 149 -6.55 -2.76 -2.86
C ILE A 149 -7.70 -3.68 -3.27
N TYR A 150 -7.51 -4.52 -4.30
CA TYR A 150 -8.54 -5.45 -4.74
C TYR A 150 -8.92 -6.45 -3.65
N ALA A 151 -7.96 -7.04 -2.94
CA ALA A 151 -8.20 -7.95 -1.82
C ALA A 151 -8.99 -7.25 -0.70
N GLY A 152 -8.57 -6.03 -0.30
CA GLY A 152 -9.28 -5.24 0.71
C GLY A 152 -10.72 -4.88 0.29
N VAL A 153 -10.95 -4.58 -0.99
CA VAL A 153 -12.30 -4.32 -1.52
C VAL A 153 -13.16 -5.60 -1.47
N CYS A 154 -12.63 -6.76 -1.89
CA CYS A 154 -13.37 -8.02 -1.83
C CYS A 154 -13.79 -8.35 -0.40
N ASP A 155 -12.86 -8.28 0.55
CA ASP A 155 -13.17 -8.52 1.96
C ASP A 155 -14.19 -7.52 2.53
N SER A 156 -14.13 -6.27 2.08
CA SER A 156 -15.08 -5.25 2.50
C SER A 156 -16.50 -5.52 1.96
N ILE A 157 -16.59 -6.03 0.74
CA ILE A 157 -17.88 -6.48 0.16
C ILE A 157 -18.44 -7.66 0.97
N ASP A 158 -17.59 -8.65 1.28
CA ASP A 158 -17.98 -9.84 2.05
C ASP A 158 -18.41 -9.48 3.47
N ALA A 159 -17.78 -8.43 4.06
CA ALA A 159 -18.15 -7.87 5.36
C ALA A 159 -19.40 -6.96 5.31
N GLY A 160 -20.00 -6.75 4.14
CA GLY A 160 -21.17 -5.89 3.95
C GLY A 160 -20.88 -4.40 4.16
N CYS A 161 -19.69 -3.94 3.77
CA CYS A 161 -19.37 -2.52 3.80
C CYS A 161 -20.09 -1.75 2.69
N ASP A 162 -20.54 -0.54 3.04
CA ASP A 162 -21.14 0.39 2.08
C ASP A 162 -20.10 1.06 1.19
N TYR A 163 -18.90 1.33 1.76
CA TYR A 163 -17.80 1.99 1.07
C TYR A 163 -16.45 1.40 1.46
N PHE A 164 -15.51 1.49 0.51
CA PHE A 164 -14.08 1.28 0.73
C PHE A 164 -13.36 2.60 0.45
N ASN A 165 -12.86 3.26 1.49
CA ASN A 165 -12.20 4.55 1.39
C ASN A 165 -10.72 4.39 1.05
N LEU A 166 -10.30 4.93 -0.08
CA LEU A 166 -8.90 4.95 -0.52
C LEU A 166 -8.07 6.07 0.13
N GLY A 167 -8.66 6.86 1.02
CA GLY A 167 -8.04 8.02 1.67
C GLY A 167 -7.97 9.25 0.77
N GLY A 168 -7.46 10.34 1.32
CA GLY A 168 -7.41 11.65 0.67
C GLY A 168 -6.62 11.66 -0.64
N VAL A 169 -6.98 12.60 -1.50
CA VAL A 169 -6.28 12.94 -2.74
C VAL A 169 -6.02 14.44 -2.76
N ASP A 170 -4.96 14.85 -3.46
CA ASP A 170 -4.72 16.26 -3.73
C ASP A 170 -5.79 16.79 -4.69
N GLY A 171 -6.33 17.97 -4.40
CA GLY A 171 -7.41 18.58 -5.20
C GLY A 171 -7.03 18.90 -6.65
N SER A 172 -5.72 18.97 -6.96
CA SER A 172 -5.23 19.13 -8.34
C SER A 172 -5.26 17.84 -9.15
N PHE A 173 -5.28 16.68 -8.49
CA PHE A 173 -5.14 15.34 -9.10
C PHE A 173 -3.87 15.13 -9.93
N GLU A 174 -2.86 16.00 -9.78
CA GLU A 174 -1.63 15.92 -10.56
C GLU A 174 -0.54 15.07 -9.91
N ASP A 175 -0.65 14.83 -8.60
CA ASP A 175 0.31 13.99 -7.88
C ASP A 175 0.19 12.50 -8.23
N HIS A 176 1.26 11.75 -7.95
CA HIS A 176 1.33 10.32 -8.28
C HIS A 176 0.32 9.46 -7.53
N LEU A 177 -0.01 9.81 -6.29
CA LEU A 177 -0.94 9.03 -5.46
C LEU A 177 -2.38 9.21 -5.95
N SER A 178 -2.79 10.44 -6.26
CA SER A 178 -4.09 10.74 -6.86
C SER A 178 -4.26 10.05 -8.21
N LYS A 179 -3.23 10.14 -9.09
CA LYS A 179 -3.19 9.42 -10.37
C LYS A 179 -3.27 7.90 -10.22
N PHE A 180 -2.75 7.34 -9.14
CA PHE A 180 -2.88 5.91 -8.84
C PHE A 180 -4.31 5.57 -8.40
N LYS A 181 -4.90 6.33 -7.47
CA LYS A 181 -6.23 6.08 -6.92
C LYS A 181 -7.34 6.23 -7.97
N ILE A 182 -7.27 7.24 -8.83
CA ILE A 182 -8.24 7.46 -9.92
C ILE A 182 -8.36 6.25 -10.87
N LYS A 183 -7.33 5.42 -11.01
CA LYS A 183 -7.38 4.21 -11.85
C LYS A 183 -8.42 3.18 -11.37
N PHE A 184 -8.88 3.28 -10.14
CA PHE A 184 -9.94 2.44 -9.59
C PHE A 184 -11.35 3.01 -9.86
N VAL A 185 -11.43 4.18 -10.52
CA VAL A 185 -12.69 4.89 -10.84
C VAL A 185 -13.52 5.14 -9.56
N PRO A 186 -12.94 5.74 -8.52
CA PRO A 186 -13.63 5.97 -7.27
C PRO A 186 -14.67 7.09 -7.39
N HIS A 187 -15.67 7.07 -6.52
CA HIS A 187 -16.43 8.28 -6.22
C HIS A 187 -15.57 9.25 -5.42
N ILE A 188 -15.56 10.51 -5.81
CA ILE A 188 -14.80 11.58 -5.14
C ILE A 188 -15.79 12.41 -4.33
N PHE A 189 -15.50 12.53 -3.02
CA PHE A 189 -16.26 13.37 -2.13
C PHE A 189 -15.42 14.58 -1.74
N GLU A 190 -15.97 15.76 -1.92
CA GLU A 190 -15.36 17.00 -1.44
C GLU A 190 -15.89 17.29 -0.04
N TYR A 191 -14.97 17.35 0.92
CA TYR A 191 -15.30 17.72 2.30
C TYR A 191 -15.33 19.23 2.45
N VAL A 192 -16.00 19.70 3.50
CA VAL A 192 -16.13 21.14 3.82
C VAL A 192 -14.78 21.83 4.05
N GLY A 193 -13.72 21.05 4.23
CA GLY A 193 -12.37 21.54 4.49
C GLY A 193 -11.97 21.40 5.97
N GLU A 194 -10.77 21.90 6.27
CA GLU A 194 -10.24 21.93 7.62
C GLU A 194 -10.57 23.28 8.27
N PHE A 195 -10.90 23.25 9.55
CA PHE A 195 -11.18 24.44 10.34
C PHE A 195 -10.22 24.51 11.51
N ASP A 196 -9.52 25.61 11.63
CA ASP A 196 -8.68 25.88 12.80
C ASP A 196 -9.48 26.64 13.87
N MET A 197 -9.37 26.20 15.11
CA MET A 197 -9.86 26.92 16.28
C MET A 197 -8.67 27.36 17.15
N PRO A 198 -8.11 28.56 16.92
CA PRO A 198 -6.93 28.99 17.65
C PRO A 198 -7.28 29.28 19.13
N VAL A 199 -6.69 28.51 20.03
CA VAL A 199 -6.79 28.69 21.49
C VAL A 199 -5.96 29.90 21.92
N ASP A 200 -4.74 30.02 21.38
CA ASP A 200 -3.85 31.16 21.56
C ASP A 200 -3.53 31.79 20.20
N LYS A 201 -4.00 33.01 19.98
CA LYS A 201 -3.87 33.71 18.69
C LYS A 201 -2.41 34.06 18.36
N VAL A 202 -1.56 34.34 19.34
CA VAL A 202 -0.16 34.70 19.11
C VAL A 202 0.64 33.46 18.72
N MET A 203 0.46 32.37 19.45
CA MET A 203 1.07 31.08 19.12
C MET A 203 0.59 30.55 17.76
N TYR A 204 -0.70 30.68 17.46
CA TYR A 204 -1.25 30.27 16.17
C TYR A 204 -0.64 31.03 15.01
N LEU A 205 -0.52 32.37 15.11
CA LEU A 205 0.15 33.19 14.09
C LEU A 205 1.63 32.80 13.91
N GLY A 206 2.31 32.48 15.02
CA GLY A 206 3.67 31.96 14.97
C GLY A 206 3.76 30.63 14.24
N PHE A 207 2.85 29.72 14.55
CA PHE A 207 2.77 28.39 13.92
C PHE A 207 2.45 28.53 12.41
N GLU A 208 1.48 29.34 12.04
CA GLU A 208 1.05 29.52 10.66
C GLU A 208 2.11 30.19 9.79
N LYS A 209 2.81 31.20 10.31
CA LYS A 209 3.79 31.99 9.54
C LYS A 209 5.23 31.52 9.71
N LEU A 210 5.67 31.27 10.95
CA LEU A 210 7.08 31.00 11.23
C LEU A 210 7.45 29.53 10.89
N LEU A 211 6.57 28.58 11.13
CA LEU A 211 6.86 27.16 10.89
C LEU A 211 7.07 26.86 9.39
N PRO A 212 6.25 27.38 8.44
CA PRO A 212 6.50 27.19 7.02
C PRO A 212 7.80 27.83 6.54
N MET A 213 8.17 29.00 7.11
CA MET A 213 9.44 29.67 6.82
C MET A 213 10.62 28.85 7.32
N ALA A 214 10.56 28.34 8.55
CA ALA A 214 11.61 27.48 9.11
C ALA A 214 11.78 26.20 8.30
N LYS A 215 10.67 25.53 7.93
CA LYS A 215 10.71 24.33 7.06
C LYS A 215 11.33 24.61 5.70
N LYS A 216 11.05 25.78 5.09
CA LYS A 216 11.67 26.20 3.81
C LYS A 216 13.17 26.44 3.97
N ALA A 217 13.60 27.07 5.08
CA ALA A 217 15.01 27.32 5.37
C ALA A 217 15.79 26.02 5.56
N ILE A 218 15.25 25.09 6.37
CA ILE A 218 15.87 23.77 6.61
C ILE A 218 15.98 22.97 5.29
N LYS A 219 14.98 23.04 4.42
CA LYS A 219 14.99 22.35 3.13
C LYS A 219 16.04 22.92 2.16
N LYS A 220 16.40 24.21 2.29
CA LYS A 220 17.51 24.83 1.53
C LYS A 220 18.90 24.47 2.04
N ILE A 221 19.04 24.21 3.34
CA ILE A 221 20.32 23.82 3.95
C ILE A 221 20.67 22.35 3.69
N LYS A 222 19.64 21.50 3.47
CA LYS A 222 19.82 20.05 3.19
C LYS A 222 20.01 19.72 1.70
N LYS A 223 20.03 20.71 0.83
CA LYS A 223 20.43 20.60 -0.59
C LYS A 223 21.83 21.11 -0.80
#